data_8d17e5f463e34d30e6c51f55ca99c501
#
_entry.id   8d17e5f463e34d30e6c51f55ca99c501
#
_cell.length_a   1.000
_cell.length_b   1.000
_cell.length_c   1.000
_cell.angle_alpha   90.00
_cell.angle_beta   90.00
_cell.angle_gamma   90.00
#
_symmetry.space_group_name_H-M   'P 1'
#
loop_
_entity.id
_entity.type
_entity.pdbx_description
1 polymer ?
#
loop_
_entity_poly.entity_id
_entity_poly.type
_entity_poly.pdbx_seq_one_letter_code
_entity_poly.pdbx_strand_id
1 'polypeptide(L)'
;MSREQLLRTTLLGLAVALGAAGCAAGQVTQTSAQASAVNGAMADVGSIALRDVVLAYPGGEDVFGYEEGDDAPLRLTIVNSGDRPDELVSVTTPAAGSVTVDGMTTIPGSFAVTSTEGGTSASAGAGVIRVVLTDLTGPIRPGLPTSITFRFRDAGKATLQVPIDAPAETREE
;
A
#
# COMPACT_ATOMS: atom_id res chain seq x y z
N MET A 1 0.51 -52.47 39.84
CA MET A 1 0.29 -51.91 38.48
C MET A 1 0.95 -52.85 37.50
N SER A 2 0.14 -53.44 36.61
CA SER A 2 0.67 -54.36 35.61
C SER A 2 1.44 -53.60 34.51
N ARG A 3 2.49 -54.26 33.97
CA ARG A 3 3.30 -53.67 32.89
C ARG A 3 2.47 -53.11 31.70
N GLU A 4 1.33 -53.75 31.46
CA GLU A 4 0.40 -53.28 30.40
C GLU A 4 -0.31 -51.99 30.74
N GLN A 5 -0.58 -51.69 32.00
CA GLN A 5 -1.20 -50.42 32.41
C GLN A 5 -0.20 -49.27 32.30
N LEU A 6 1.06 -49.51 32.63
CA LEU A 6 2.15 -48.55 32.44
C LEU A 6 2.39 -48.22 30.95
N LEU A 7 2.35 -49.23 30.07
CA LEU A 7 2.51 -49.04 28.62
C LEU A 7 1.36 -48.22 28.04
N ARG A 8 0.11 -48.48 28.46
CA ARG A 8 -1.07 -47.77 27.96
C ARG A 8 -1.10 -46.30 28.41
N THR A 9 -0.71 -46.03 29.66
CA THR A 9 -0.61 -44.64 30.15
C THR A 9 0.51 -43.86 29.49
N THR A 10 1.66 -44.46 29.19
CA THR A 10 2.76 -43.79 28.47
C THR A 10 2.40 -43.53 27.01
N LEU A 11 1.71 -44.46 26.35
CA LEU A 11 1.25 -44.24 24.96
C LEU A 11 0.21 -43.14 24.85
N LEU A 12 -0.73 -43.07 25.81
CA LEU A 12 -1.76 -42.02 25.87
C LEU A 12 -1.13 -40.65 26.13
N GLY A 13 -0.14 -40.56 27.01
CA GLY A 13 0.57 -39.33 27.31
C GLY A 13 1.38 -38.80 26.10
N LEU A 14 1.98 -39.72 25.35
CA LEU A 14 2.75 -39.33 24.14
C LEU A 14 1.83 -38.86 23.01
N ALA A 15 0.64 -39.45 22.85
CA ALA A 15 -0.32 -39.01 21.84
C ALA A 15 -0.89 -37.60 22.11
N VAL A 16 -1.12 -37.27 23.39
CA VAL A 16 -1.60 -35.93 23.82
C VAL A 16 -0.49 -34.88 23.60
N ALA A 17 0.76 -35.21 23.87
CA ALA A 17 1.89 -34.31 23.68
C ALA A 17 2.16 -34.00 22.18
N LEU A 18 1.98 -34.97 21.28
CA LEU A 18 2.10 -34.74 19.84
C LEU A 18 0.92 -33.93 19.26
N GLY A 19 -0.29 -34.05 19.83
CA GLY A 19 -1.46 -33.30 19.38
C GLY A 19 -1.41 -31.81 19.76
N ALA A 20 -0.72 -31.43 20.84
CA ALA A 20 -0.57 -30.04 21.27
C ALA A 20 0.49 -29.26 20.46
N ALA A 21 1.42 -29.92 19.78
CA ALA A 21 2.46 -29.27 19.00
C ALA A 21 1.97 -28.73 17.64
N GLY A 22 0.80 -29.19 17.16
CA GLY A 22 0.27 -28.77 15.86
C GLY A 22 -0.39 -27.40 15.82
N CYS A 23 -0.83 -26.85 16.95
CA CYS A 23 -1.53 -25.55 16.99
C CYS A 23 -0.60 -24.33 16.94
N ALA A 24 0.70 -24.49 17.18
CA ALA A 24 1.64 -23.35 17.20
C ALA A 24 2.21 -23.01 15.82
N ALA A 25 2.16 -23.90 14.85
CA ALA A 25 2.76 -23.72 13.51
C ALA A 25 1.91 -22.82 12.58
N GLY A 26 0.69 -22.47 12.95
CA GLY A 26 -0.24 -21.69 12.13
C GLY A 26 -0.28 -20.19 12.42
N GLN A 27 0.33 -19.71 13.50
CA GLN A 27 0.19 -18.32 13.93
C GLN A 27 1.17 -17.34 13.29
N VAL A 28 2.26 -17.80 12.71
CA VAL A 28 3.18 -16.98 11.91
C VAL A 28 3.41 -17.72 10.59
N THR A 29 2.49 -17.56 9.67
CA THR A 29 2.70 -18.07 8.32
C THR A 29 3.74 -17.23 7.61
N GLN A 30 4.72 -17.84 6.94
CA GLN A 30 5.71 -17.13 6.11
C GLN A 30 5.02 -16.28 5.02
N THR A 31 3.78 -16.57 4.68
CA THR A 31 2.95 -15.82 3.75
C THR A 31 2.37 -14.52 4.34
N SER A 32 2.35 -14.35 5.67
CA SER A 32 1.89 -13.10 6.29
C SER A 32 2.88 -11.94 6.12
N ALA A 33 4.13 -12.24 5.79
CA ALA A 33 5.19 -11.27 5.49
C ALA A 33 5.47 -11.14 3.98
N GLN A 34 4.74 -11.88 3.13
CA GLN A 34 4.82 -11.67 1.69
C GLN A 34 4.13 -10.36 1.35
N ALA A 35 4.90 -9.44 0.72
CA ALA A 35 4.31 -8.28 0.07
C ALA A 35 3.23 -8.78 -0.88
N SER A 36 2.00 -8.26 -0.74
CA SER A 36 0.91 -8.59 -1.65
C SER A 36 1.39 -8.34 -3.08
N ALA A 37 1.09 -9.23 -4.00
CA ALA A 37 1.30 -9.05 -5.44
C ALA A 37 0.32 -8.00 -6.02
N VAL A 38 0.01 -6.94 -5.27
CA VAL A 38 -0.76 -5.78 -5.71
C VAL A 38 0.19 -4.77 -6.32
N ASN A 39 -0.20 -4.19 -7.43
CA ASN A 39 0.58 -3.26 -8.25
C ASN A 39 0.83 -1.90 -7.58
N GLY A 40 0.69 -1.75 -6.27
CA GLY A 40 0.87 -0.49 -5.57
C GLY A 40 1.60 -0.61 -4.23
N ALA A 41 2.28 0.45 -3.83
CA ALA A 41 2.87 0.56 -2.50
C ALA A 41 1.79 0.83 -1.45
N MET A 42 2.02 0.36 -0.22
CA MET A 42 1.11 0.58 0.91
C MET A 42 1.89 0.84 2.20
N ALA A 43 1.29 1.63 3.08
CA ALA A 43 1.82 1.87 4.41
C ALA A 43 0.69 2.21 5.40
N ASP A 44 0.93 1.92 6.67
CA ASP A 44 0.08 2.33 7.77
C ASP A 44 0.87 3.26 8.69
N VAL A 45 0.27 4.38 9.07
CA VAL A 45 0.86 5.36 9.99
C VAL A 45 -0.23 5.94 10.88
N GLY A 46 -0.17 5.70 12.19
CA GLY A 46 -1.25 6.08 13.11
C GLY A 46 -2.59 5.47 12.69
N SER A 47 -3.60 6.31 12.52
CA SER A 47 -4.92 5.91 12.02
C SER A 47 -5.05 5.98 10.49
N ILE A 48 -4.01 6.43 9.80
CA ILE A 48 -4.01 6.58 8.35
C ILE A 48 -3.42 5.35 7.67
N ALA A 49 -4.13 4.87 6.66
CA ALA A 49 -3.68 3.82 5.77
C ALA A 49 -3.55 4.35 4.34
N LEU A 50 -2.35 4.25 3.77
CA LEU A 50 -2.08 4.50 2.35
C LEU A 50 -2.22 3.18 1.60
N ARG A 51 -2.98 3.17 0.49
CA ARG A 51 -3.27 1.98 -0.31
C ARG A 51 -3.14 2.30 -1.80
N ASP A 52 -2.73 1.30 -2.56
CA ASP A 52 -2.63 1.34 -4.03
C ASP A 52 -1.86 2.56 -4.55
N VAL A 53 -0.76 2.91 -3.86
CA VAL A 53 0.05 4.06 -4.22
C VAL A 53 0.95 3.70 -5.39
N VAL A 54 0.68 4.28 -6.56
CA VAL A 54 1.44 4.08 -7.80
C VAL A 54 1.62 5.40 -8.53
N LEU A 55 2.70 5.56 -9.28
CA LEU A 55 2.77 6.54 -10.34
C LEU A 55 1.96 6.02 -11.52
N ALA A 56 1.09 6.83 -12.06
CA ALA A 56 0.29 6.47 -13.20
C ALA A 56 1.17 6.03 -14.37
N TYR A 57 0.69 5.10 -15.20
CA TYR A 57 1.41 4.76 -16.41
C TYR A 57 1.33 5.93 -17.42
N PRO A 58 2.44 6.41 -18.00
CA PRO A 58 2.43 7.61 -18.86
C PRO A 58 1.65 7.44 -20.17
N GLY A 59 1.23 6.22 -20.51
CA GLY A 59 0.52 5.92 -21.75
C GLY A 59 1.43 5.85 -22.98
N GLY A 60 0.89 5.33 -24.09
CA GLY A 60 1.60 5.18 -25.35
C GLY A 60 2.25 3.81 -25.55
N GLU A 61 2.26 3.32 -26.81
CA GLU A 61 2.76 1.98 -27.14
C GLU A 61 4.30 1.86 -27.03
N ASP A 62 5.03 2.99 -27.15
CA ASP A 62 6.49 3.05 -27.13
C ASP A 62 7.05 3.78 -25.89
N VAL A 63 6.20 4.07 -24.87
CA VAL A 63 6.60 4.84 -23.69
C VAL A 63 6.97 3.89 -22.55
N PHE A 64 8.24 3.86 -22.19
CA PHE A 64 8.78 3.00 -21.14
C PHE A 64 8.97 3.72 -19.78
N GLY A 65 8.14 4.72 -19.47
CA GLY A 65 8.22 5.47 -18.24
C GLY A 65 8.23 6.98 -18.46
N TYR A 66 8.67 7.71 -17.47
CA TYR A 66 8.77 9.17 -17.51
C TYR A 66 10.21 9.60 -17.80
N GLU A 67 10.36 10.74 -18.49
CA GLU A 67 11.64 11.40 -18.72
C GLU A 67 11.85 12.55 -17.75
N GLU A 68 13.07 13.10 -17.73
CA GLU A 68 13.39 14.32 -16.98
C GLU A 68 12.55 15.50 -17.48
N GLY A 69 11.98 16.27 -16.55
CA GLY A 69 11.08 17.38 -16.85
C GLY A 69 9.61 17.00 -17.02
N ASP A 70 9.27 15.71 -17.07
CA ASP A 70 7.88 15.27 -17.16
C ASP A 70 7.14 15.48 -15.84
N ASP A 71 5.80 15.45 -15.94
CA ASP A 71 4.90 15.43 -14.81
C ASP A 71 4.31 14.02 -14.62
N ALA A 72 4.41 13.48 -13.41
CA ALA A 72 3.95 12.14 -13.08
C ALA A 72 2.78 12.18 -12.07
N PRO A 73 1.54 11.92 -12.51
CA PRO A 73 0.39 11.79 -11.60
C PRO A 73 0.53 10.59 -10.67
N LEU A 74 0.07 10.78 -9.42
CA LEU A 74 0.04 9.74 -8.40
C LEU A 74 -1.38 9.23 -8.22
N ARG A 75 -1.58 7.91 -8.34
CA ARG A 75 -2.82 7.25 -7.96
C ARG A 75 -2.66 6.67 -6.57
N LEU A 76 -3.61 6.94 -5.68
CA LEU A 76 -3.56 6.47 -4.29
C LEU A 76 -4.95 6.50 -3.64
N THR A 77 -5.08 5.76 -2.55
CA THR A 77 -6.20 5.85 -1.62
C THR A 77 -5.65 6.12 -0.22
N ILE A 78 -6.18 7.15 0.45
CA ILE A 78 -5.89 7.49 1.84
C ILE A 78 -7.12 7.14 2.65
N VAL A 79 -7.01 6.22 3.60
CA VAL A 79 -8.09 5.82 4.50
C VAL A 79 -7.76 6.28 5.90
N ASN A 80 -8.66 7.01 6.53
CA ASN A 80 -8.58 7.31 7.96
C ASN A 80 -9.52 6.36 8.71
N SER A 81 -8.96 5.41 9.43
CA SER A 81 -9.71 4.45 10.26
C SER A 81 -9.98 4.94 11.68
N GLY A 82 -9.47 6.13 12.04
CA GLY A 82 -9.74 6.78 13.33
C GLY A 82 -11.05 7.54 13.35
N ASP A 83 -11.44 8.01 14.53
CA ASP A 83 -12.67 8.79 14.74
C ASP A 83 -12.48 10.31 14.49
N ARG A 84 -11.22 10.77 14.45
CA ARG A 84 -10.88 12.18 14.28
C ARG A 84 -10.35 12.42 12.87
N PRO A 85 -10.64 13.63 12.30
CA PRO A 85 -10.04 14.00 11.03
C PRO A 85 -8.53 14.18 11.18
N ASP A 86 -7.78 13.86 10.12
CA ASP A 86 -6.37 14.19 9.95
C ASP A 86 -6.19 15.00 8.66
N GLU A 87 -5.03 15.53 8.41
CA GLU A 87 -4.73 16.32 7.22
C GLU A 87 -3.42 15.92 6.57
N LEU A 88 -3.46 15.70 5.25
CA LEU A 88 -2.26 15.57 4.44
C LEU A 88 -1.59 16.95 4.30
N VAL A 89 -0.50 17.15 5.01
CA VAL A 89 0.22 18.43 5.07
C VAL A 89 1.17 18.61 3.89
N SER A 90 1.85 17.53 3.48
CA SER A 90 2.78 17.57 2.34
C SER A 90 3.05 16.19 1.77
N VAL A 91 3.38 16.18 0.48
CA VAL A 91 3.98 15.05 -0.23
C VAL A 91 5.31 15.52 -0.78
N THR A 92 6.38 14.76 -0.58
CA THR A 92 7.72 15.13 -1.03
C THR A 92 8.46 13.93 -1.62
N THR A 93 9.33 14.21 -2.59
CA THR A 93 10.20 13.22 -3.23
C THR A 93 11.49 13.89 -3.70
N PRO A 94 12.62 13.19 -3.69
CA PRO A 94 13.84 13.70 -4.35
C PRO A 94 13.80 13.59 -5.88
N ALA A 95 12.81 12.89 -6.45
CA ALA A 95 12.70 12.61 -7.87
C ALA A 95 11.96 13.70 -8.66
N ALA A 96 11.49 14.78 -8.02
CA ALA A 96 10.79 15.87 -8.68
C ALA A 96 11.19 17.22 -8.09
N GLY A 97 11.14 18.27 -8.90
CA GLY A 97 11.39 19.64 -8.47
C GLY A 97 10.32 20.15 -7.51
N SER A 98 9.06 19.69 -7.68
CA SER A 98 7.95 20.00 -6.79
C SER A 98 6.88 18.91 -6.82
N VAL A 99 5.96 18.96 -5.83
CA VAL A 99 4.76 18.12 -5.81
C VAL A 99 3.55 19.02 -5.62
N THR A 100 2.61 18.94 -6.55
CA THR A 100 1.34 19.65 -6.50
C THR A 100 0.29 18.75 -5.84
N VAL A 101 -0.45 19.30 -4.87
CA VAL A 101 -1.53 18.59 -4.18
C VAL A 101 -2.78 19.47 -4.23
N ASP A 102 -3.82 19.02 -4.92
CA ASP A 102 -5.09 19.71 -5.08
C ASP A 102 -6.25 18.86 -4.56
N GLY A 103 -7.35 19.52 -4.16
CA GLY A 103 -8.57 18.84 -3.71
C GLY A 103 -8.64 18.65 -2.20
N MET A 104 -9.19 17.51 -1.75
CA MET A 104 -9.45 17.25 -0.34
C MET A 104 -8.20 16.76 0.40
N THR A 105 -7.53 17.64 1.13
CA THR A 105 -6.37 17.28 1.98
C THR A 105 -6.79 16.91 3.41
N THR A 106 -7.95 17.33 3.86
CA THR A 106 -8.52 16.87 5.14
C THR A 106 -9.22 15.54 4.95
N ILE A 107 -8.80 14.53 5.72
CA ILE A 107 -9.36 13.18 5.69
C ILE A 107 -10.22 13.00 6.95
N PRO A 108 -11.56 13.08 6.86
CA PRO A 108 -12.46 12.88 8.00
C PRO A 108 -12.25 11.53 8.66
N GLY A 109 -12.62 11.39 9.93
CA GLY A 109 -12.62 10.10 10.62
C GLY A 109 -13.56 9.11 9.93
N SER A 110 -13.14 7.85 9.85
CA SER A 110 -13.88 6.76 9.18
C SER A 110 -14.20 7.05 7.71
N PHE A 111 -13.28 7.71 6.99
CA PHE A 111 -13.47 8.18 5.62
C PHE A 111 -12.27 7.83 4.73
N ALA A 112 -12.53 7.77 3.42
CA ALA A 112 -11.49 7.57 2.42
C ALA A 112 -11.44 8.74 1.42
N VAL A 113 -10.23 9.09 1.01
CA VAL A 113 -9.94 10.04 -0.06
C VAL A 113 -9.16 9.31 -1.13
N THR A 114 -9.58 9.42 -2.38
CA THR A 114 -8.94 8.74 -3.52
C THR A 114 -8.39 9.73 -4.53
N SER A 115 -7.27 9.38 -5.15
CA SER A 115 -6.74 10.07 -6.31
C SER A 115 -6.90 9.16 -7.53
N THR A 116 -7.58 9.67 -8.56
CA THR A 116 -7.75 8.96 -9.83
C THR A 116 -7.15 9.77 -10.96
N GLU A 117 -6.57 9.10 -11.96
CA GLU A 117 -6.22 9.74 -13.23
C GLU A 117 -7.49 10.22 -13.92
N GLY A 118 -7.48 11.47 -14.40
CA GLY A 118 -8.53 12.00 -15.26
C GLY A 118 -9.82 12.45 -14.60
N GLY A 119 -9.89 12.52 -13.28
CA GLY A 119 -11.02 13.14 -12.56
C GLY A 119 -12.35 12.39 -12.65
N THR A 120 -12.35 11.13 -13.05
CA THR A 120 -13.58 10.35 -13.19
C THR A 120 -13.61 9.17 -12.21
N SER A 121 -14.62 9.19 -11.34
CA SER A 121 -15.06 8.12 -10.45
C SER A 121 -14.25 7.97 -9.14
N ALA A 122 -14.37 8.97 -8.25
CA ALA A 122 -14.36 8.63 -6.84
C ALA A 122 -15.49 7.61 -6.59
N SER A 123 -15.19 6.53 -5.88
CA SER A 123 -16.25 5.64 -5.37
C SER A 123 -17.30 6.50 -4.68
N ALA A 124 -18.59 6.22 -4.90
CA ALA A 124 -19.67 7.01 -4.32
C ALA A 124 -19.45 7.16 -2.80
N GLY A 125 -19.22 8.41 -2.34
CA GLY A 125 -18.94 8.72 -0.94
C GLY A 125 -17.47 8.93 -0.57
N ALA A 126 -16.50 8.78 -1.48
CA ALA A 126 -15.09 9.12 -1.22
C ALA A 126 -14.80 10.59 -1.61
N GLY A 127 -13.89 11.23 -0.89
CA GLY A 127 -13.31 12.52 -1.28
C GLY A 127 -12.32 12.35 -2.43
N VAL A 128 -12.06 13.42 -3.18
CA VAL A 128 -11.12 13.42 -4.29
C VAL A 128 -9.91 14.29 -3.97
N ILE A 129 -8.73 13.76 -4.21
CA ILE A 129 -7.45 14.47 -4.14
C ILE A 129 -6.70 14.25 -5.45
N ARG A 130 -5.89 15.20 -5.86
CA ARG A 130 -4.96 15.08 -6.98
C ARG A 130 -3.55 15.34 -6.47
N VAL A 131 -2.64 14.44 -6.77
CA VAL A 131 -1.22 14.58 -6.44
C VAL A 131 -0.42 14.36 -7.71
N VAL A 132 0.45 15.31 -8.04
CA VAL A 132 1.29 15.26 -9.24
C VAL A 132 2.73 15.60 -8.85
N LEU A 133 3.66 14.74 -9.20
CA LEU A 133 5.08 15.04 -9.18
C LEU A 133 5.37 15.92 -10.41
N THR A 134 5.86 17.13 -10.21
CA THR A 134 6.07 18.10 -11.28
C THR A 134 7.55 18.33 -11.47
N ASP A 135 7.98 18.43 -12.73
CA ASP A 135 9.35 18.67 -13.12
C ASP A 135 10.29 17.57 -12.56
N LEU A 136 10.17 16.37 -13.12
CA LEU A 136 10.99 15.24 -12.69
C LEU A 136 12.49 15.54 -12.89
N THR A 137 13.29 15.23 -11.87
CA THR A 137 14.74 15.51 -11.86
C THR A 137 15.56 14.45 -12.61
N GLY A 138 14.91 13.44 -13.16
CA GLY A 138 15.50 12.36 -13.93
C GLY A 138 14.46 11.33 -14.35
N PRO A 139 14.84 10.38 -15.22
CA PRO A 139 13.90 9.40 -15.73
C PRO A 139 13.41 8.43 -14.65
N ILE A 140 12.11 8.12 -14.65
CA ILE A 140 11.50 7.08 -13.81
C ILE A 140 11.09 5.92 -14.71
N ARG A 141 11.56 4.71 -14.39
CA ARG A 141 11.37 3.51 -15.22
C ARG A 141 10.57 2.42 -14.48
N PRO A 142 9.75 1.63 -15.17
CA PRO A 142 9.12 0.46 -14.59
C PRO A 142 10.14 -0.49 -13.93
N GLY A 143 9.76 -1.04 -12.79
CA GLY A 143 10.63 -1.92 -12.01
C GLY A 143 11.61 -1.22 -11.06
N LEU A 144 11.76 0.10 -11.17
CA LEU A 144 12.54 0.91 -10.23
C LEU A 144 11.58 1.79 -9.41
N PRO A 145 11.39 1.49 -8.12
CA PRO A 145 10.46 2.27 -7.31
C PRO A 145 11.04 3.64 -6.92
N THR A 146 10.16 4.63 -6.86
CA THR A 146 10.49 6.00 -6.47
C THR A 146 10.15 6.25 -5.02
N SER A 147 11.07 6.83 -4.25
CA SER A 147 10.84 7.15 -2.84
C SER A 147 9.94 8.39 -2.71
N ILE A 148 8.76 8.24 -2.08
CA ILE A 148 7.81 9.32 -1.83
C ILE A 148 7.47 9.35 -0.34
N THR A 149 7.50 10.53 0.26
CA THR A 149 7.18 10.74 1.68
C THR A 149 5.89 11.55 1.80
N PHE A 150 4.91 10.97 2.49
CA PHE A 150 3.66 11.61 2.87
C PHE A 150 3.76 12.07 4.32
N ARG A 151 3.34 13.29 4.61
CA ARG A 151 3.30 13.83 5.96
C ARG A 151 1.88 14.23 6.31
N PHE A 152 1.37 13.64 7.37
CA PHE A 152 0.09 13.96 7.99
C PHE A 152 0.30 14.81 9.24
N ARG A 153 -0.73 15.56 9.63
CA ARG A 153 -0.68 16.47 10.79
C ARG A 153 -0.52 15.69 12.09
N ASP A 154 -1.38 14.70 12.31
CA ASP A 154 -1.46 13.95 13.57
C ASP A 154 -0.85 12.55 13.44
N ALA A 155 -1.11 11.82 12.37
CA ALA A 155 -0.57 10.48 12.15
C ALA A 155 0.95 10.45 11.96
N GLY A 156 1.56 11.54 11.46
CA GLY A 156 2.99 11.63 11.26
C GLY A 156 3.42 11.45 9.80
N LYS A 157 4.52 10.72 9.54
CA LYS A 157 5.06 10.56 8.18
C LYS A 157 5.19 9.09 7.79
N ALA A 158 4.90 8.80 6.52
CA ALA A 158 5.16 7.52 5.89
C ALA A 158 6.00 7.72 4.63
N THR A 159 7.04 6.92 4.45
CA THR A 159 7.86 6.91 3.23
C THR A 159 7.65 5.58 2.52
N LEU A 160 7.25 5.63 1.25
CA LEU A 160 6.96 4.48 0.42
C LEU A 160 7.92 4.42 -0.77
N GLN A 161 8.16 3.19 -1.23
CA GLN A 161 8.80 2.92 -2.51
C GLN A 161 7.69 2.69 -3.54
N VAL A 162 7.39 3.69 -4.33
CA VAL A 162 6.24 3.76 -5.22
C VAL A 162 6.63 3.31 -6.63
N PRO A 163 6.02 2.25 -7.17
CA PRO A 163 6.26 1.81 -8.55
C PRO A 163 5.46 2.65 -9.55
N ILE A 164 5.82 2.55 -10.83
CA ILE A 164 4.94 2.93 -11.93
C ILE A 164 3.89 1.81 -12.08
N ASP A 165 2.66 2.19 -12.37
CA ASP A 165 1.57 1.25 -12.68
C ASP A 165 1.87 0.46 -13.95
N ALA A 166 1.26 -0.70 -14.09
CA ALA A 166 1.33 -1.48 -15.32
C ALA A 166 0.42 -0.86 -16.39
N PRO A 167 0.76 -1.00 -17.69
CA PRO A 167 -0.17 -0.67 -18.74
C PRO A 167 -1.49 -1.42 -18.54
N ALA A 168 -2.62 -0.75 -18.75
CA ALA A 168 -3.91 -1.43 -18.75
C ALA A 168 -3.92 -2.46 -19.90
N GLU A 169 -3.97 -3.76 -19.57
CA GLU A 169 -4.14 -4.79 -20.58
C GLU A 169 -5.50 -4.60 -21.26
N THR A 170 -5.48 -4.20 -22.53
CA THR A 170 -6.67 -4.32 -23.39
C THR A 170 -6.93 -5.80 -23.57
N ARG A 171 -7.95 -6.33 -22.87
CA ARG A 171 -8.51 -7.64 -23.23
C ARG A 171 -9.13 -7.51 -24.62
N GLU A 172 -8.47 -8.10 -25.60
CA GLU A 172 -9.11 -8.40 -26.85
C GLU A 172 -10.16 -9.50 -26.59
N GLU A 173 -11.45 -9.16 -26.75
CA GLU A 173 -12.55 -10.13 -26.79
C GLU A 173 -12.65 -10.76 -28.18
#